data_edc6042ceb0d122c8cc6124970d426fd
#
_entry.id   edc6042ceb0d122c8cc6124970d426fd
#
_cell.length_a   1.000
_cell.length_b   1.000
_cell.length_c   1.000
_cell.angle_alpha   90.00
_cell.angle_beta   90.00
_cell.angle_gamma   90.00
#
_symmetry.space_group_name_H-M   'P 1'
#
loop_
_entity.id
_entity.type
_entity.pdbx_description
1 polymer ?
#
loop_
_entity_poly.entity_id
_entity_poly.type
_entity_poly.pdbx_seq_one_letter_code
_entity_poly.pdbx_strand_id
1 'polypeptide(L)'
;MAISVQHEYFKDDQQAFDEIEQDGYHGSKFDAAPSGGTPIHWHDVGMHIYITSGMFRFQDPATGEIHECVQGTRFDIPERTLHIEEEHHGYTGIAGMSKKEVPQPFVRPPSELETTTG
;
A
#
# COMPACT_ATOMS: atom_id res chain seq x y z
N MET A 1 8.13 -6.02 -10.53
CA MET A 1 7.93 -4.56 -10.50
C MET A 1 8.26 -4.04 -9.12
N ALA A 2 8.81 -2.85 -9.06
CA ALA A 2 9.30 -2.29 -7.79
C ALA A 2 8.22 -1.44 -7.11
N ILE A 3 8.32 -1.36 -5.78
CA ILE A 3 7.52 -0.42 -5.00
C ILE A 3 8.02 0.99 -5.33
N SER A 4 7.10 1.94 -5.47
CA SER A 4 7.47 3.34 -5.68
C SER A 4 6.87 4.21 -4.59
N VAL A 5 7.62 5.26 -4.17
CA VAL A 5 7.19 6.18 -3.13
C VAL A 5 7.45 7.61 -3.62
N GLN A 6 6.43 8.46 -3.55
CA GLN A 6 6.51 9.86 -3.96
C GLN A 6 6.04 10.73 -2.80
N HIS A 7 6.98 11.44 -2.18
CA HIS A 7 6.68 12.36 -1.07
C HIS A 7 6.21 13.70 -1.61
N GLU A 8 5.38 14.40 -0.82
CA GLU A 8 4.85 15.71 -1.19
C GLU A 8 4.27 15.71 -2.61
N TYR A 9 3.48 14.67 -2.90
CA TYR A 9 3.05 14.39 -4.26
C TYR A 9 1.65 14.92 -4.57
N PHE A 10 0.71 14.75 -3.64
CA PHE A 10 -0.67 15.16 -3.89
C PHE A 10 -1.12 16.19 -2.86
N LYS A 11 -2.11 17.01 -3.22
CA LYS A 11 -2.57 18.12 -2.37
C LYS A 11 -3.91 17.87 -1.70
N ASP A 12 -4.79 17.09 -2.32
CA ASP A 12 -6.14 16.87 -1.77
C ASP A 12 -6.72 15.55 -2.23
N ASP A 13 -7.85 15.19 -1.60
CA ASP A 13 -8.53 13.92 -1.86
C ASP A 13 -9.02 13.83 -3.30
N GLN A 14 -9.43 14.95 -3.89
CA GLN A 14 -9.93 14.96 -5.26
C GLN A 14 -8.84 14.50 -6.23
N GLN A 15 -7.62 15.00 -6.06
CA GLN A 15 -6.51 14.58 -6.90
C GLN A 15 -6.30 13.07 -6.78
N ALA A 16 -6.32 12.55 -5.54
CA ALA A 16 -6.11 11.12 -5.31
C ALA A 16 -7.17 10.28 -6.03
N PHE A 17 -8.45 10.63 -5.87
CA PHE A 17 -9.52 9.88 -6.53
C PHE A 17 -9.47 10.00 -8.04
N ASP A 18 -9.12 11.16 -8.58
CA ASP A 18 -9.00 11.35 -10.02
C ASP A 18 -7.90 10.47 -10.61
N GLU A 19 -6.76 10.40 -9.93
CA GLU A 19 -5.64 9.56 -10.38
C GLU A 19 -5.97 8.09 -10.30
N ILE A 20 -6.63 7.67 -9.22
CA ILE A 20 -7.05 6.28 -9.05
C ILE A 20 -7.98 5.87 -10.19
N GLU A 21 -8.93 6.74 -10.54
CA GLU A 21 -9.86 6.48 -11.64
C GLU A 21 -9.11 6.41 -12.97
N GLN A 22 -8.19 7.32 -13.21
CA GLN A 22 -7.37 7.32 -14.44
C GLN A 22 -6.53 6.07 -14.55
N ASP A 23 -6.08 5.52 -13.42
CA ASP A 23 -5.30 4.29 -13.39
C ASP A 23 -6.16 3.04 -13.63
N GLY A 24 -7.49 3.20 -13.66
CA GLY A 24 -8.41 2.08 -13.78
C GLY A 24 -8.57 1.29 -12.49
N TYR A 25 -8.19 1.88 -11.36
CA TYR A 25 -8.28 1.27 -10.03
C TYR A 25 -9.58 1.68 -9.34
N HIS A 26 -9.86 1.05 -8.22
CA HIS A 26 -11.09 1.27 -7.45
C HIS A 26 -10.74 1.95 -6.13
N GLY A 27 -11.21 3.18 -5.95
CA GLY A 27 -10.80 4.01 -4.81
C GLY A 27 -11.77 3.97 -3.64
N SER A 28 -11.22 4.03 -2.42
CA SER A 28 -11.99 4.18 -1.19
C SER A 28 -11.14 4.81 -0.12
N LYS A 29 -11.79 5.55 0.79
CA LYS A 29 -11.13 6.08 1.97
C LYS A 29 -11.00 4.96 3.01
N PHE A 30 -9.93 5.00 3.80
CA PHE A 30 -9.76 4.05 4.87
C PHE A 30 -9.11 4.71 6.08
N ASP A 31 -9.29 4.06 7.23
CA ASP A 31 -8.78 4.52 8.51
C ASP A 31 -8.11 3.32 9.17
N ALA A 32 -6.79 3.41 9.35
CA ALA A 32 -6.01 2.30 9.92
C ALA A 32 -5.77 2.56 11.41
N ALA A 33 -6.30 1.66 12.24
CA ALA A 33 -6.07 1.71 13.69
C ALA A 33 -4.59 1.44 14.01
N PRO A 34 -4.11 1.90 15.18
CA PRO A 34 -2.75 1.60 15.61
C PRO A 34 -2.45 0.09 15.54
N SER A 35 -1.25 -0.24 15.10
CA SER A 35 -0.85 -1.63 14.87
C SER A 35 0.62 -1.84 15.25
N GLY A 36 0.96 -3.04 15.71
CA GLY A 36 2.34 -3.44 15.95
C GLY A 36 3.12 -3.80 14.69
N GLY A 37 2.49 -3.66 13.55
CA GLY A 37 3.10 -4.00 12.27
C GLY A 37 2.63 -5.35 11.75
N THR A 38 3.07 -5.68 10.54
CA THR A 38 2.77 -6.97 9.90
C THR A 38 4.07 -7.51 9.32
N PRO A 39 4.41 -8.78 9.62
CA PRO A 39 5.62 -9.39 9.05
C PRO A 39 5.58 -9.40 7.52
N ILE A 40 6.69 -9.75 6.91
CA ILE A 40 6.81 -9.81 5.46
C ILE A 40 5.63 -10.57 4.83
N HIS A 41 5.00 -9.95 3.85
CA HIS A 41 3.80 -10.49 3.22
C HIS A 41 3.60 -9.85 1.85
N TRP A 42 2.56 -10.32 1.13
CA TRP A 42 2.15 -9.76 -0.14
C TRP A 42 0.64 -9.79 -0.26
N HIS A 43 0.11 -9.05 -1.21
CA HIS A 43 -1.33 -9.02 -1.51
C HIS A 43 -1.55 -9.38 -2.97
N ASP A 44 -2.64 -10.09 -3.24
CA ASP A 44 -2.99 -10.47 -4.60
C ASP A 44 -3.79 -9.38 -5.31
N VAL A 45 -3.34 -8.14 -5.13
CA VAL A 45 -3.94 -6.93 -5.69
C VAL A 45 -2.88 -5.84 -5.73
N GLY A 46 -2.86 -5.05 -6.80
CA GLY A 46 -2.02 -3.85 -6.86
C GLY A 46 -2.67 -2.72 -6.08
N MET A 47 -1.87 -1.90 -5.40
CA MET A 47 -2.36 -0.82 -4.55
C MET A 47 -1.67 0.49 -4.86
N HIS A 48 -2.46 1.55 -5.01
CA HIS A 48 -1.99 2.93 -5.03
C HIS A 48 -2.54 3.61 -3.78
N ILE A 49 -1.67 3.98 -2.86
CA ILE A 49 -2.06 4.47 -1.54
C ILE A 49 -1.66 5.93 -1.39
N TYR A 50 -2.60 6.75 -0.90
CA TYR A 50 -2.40 8.18 -0.65
C TYR A 50 -2.62 8.43 0.83
N ILE A 51 -1.61 8.93 1.53
CA ILE A 51 -1.69 9.17 2.98
C ILE A 51 -2.28 10.55 3.22
N THR A 52 -3.39 10.61 3.96
CA THR A 52 -4.09 11.87 4.26
C THR A 52 -3.83 12.40 5.66
N SER A 53 -3.45 11.54 6.61
CA SER A 53 -3.02 11.97 7.95
C SER A 53 -2.26 10.85 8.65
N GLY A 54 -1.51 11.20 9.67
CA GLY A 54 -0.71 10.22 10.42
C GLY A 54 0.54 9.82 9.67
N MET A 55 1.07 8.67 10.02
CA MET A 55 2.28 8.15 9.39
C MET A 55 2.19 6.63 9.24
N PHE A 56 2.52 6.14 8.05
CA PHE A 56 2.69 4.72 7.79
C PHE A 56 4.13 4.47 7.41
N ARG A 57 4.75 3.48 8.03
CA ARG A 57 6.14 3.10 7.75
C ARG A 57 6.18 1.66 7.27
N PHE A 58 6.92 1.42 6.20
CA PHE A 58 7.10 0.06 5.70
C PHE A 58 8.50 -0.12 5.13
N GLN A 59 8.92 -1.38 5.04
CA GLN A 59 10.22 -1.74 4.49
C GLN A 59 10.03 -2.49 3.17
N ASP A 60 10.85 -2.13 2.17
CA ASP A 60 10.97 -2.87 0.92
C ASP A 60 12.10 -3.89 1.08
N PRO A 61 11.80 -5.18 1.20
CA PRO A 61 12.85 -6.17 1.43
C PRO A 61 13.79 -6.34 0.23
N ALA A 62 13.37 -5.96 -0.98
CA ALA A 62 14.23 -6.08 -2.16
C ALA A 62 15.42 -5.10 -2.11
N THR A 63 15.24 -3.93 -1.49
CA THR A 63 16.28 -2.92 -1.39
C THR A 63 16.76 -2.69 0.04
N GLY A 64 15.99 -3.13 1.04
CA GLY A 64 16.23 -2.85 2.44
C GLY A 64 15.81 -1.46 2.87
N GLU A 65 15.25 -0.65 1.97
CA GLU A 65 14.83 0.71 2.28
C GLU A 65 13.59 0.73 3.17
N ILE A 66 13.59 1.64 4.15
CA ILE A 66 12.42 1.90 5.00
C ILE A 66 11.84 3.25 4.59
N HIS A 67 10.54 3.26 4.30
CA HIS A 67 9.84 4.45 3.86
C HIS A 67 8.87 4.93 4.92
N GLU A 68 8.97 6.22 5.29
CA GLU A 68 8.03 6.87 6.20
C GLU A 68 7.08 7.71 5.37
N CYS A 69 5.81 7.33 5.36
CA CYS A 69 4.81 7.95 4.51
C CYS A 69 3.85 8.79 5.35
N VAL A 70 3.93 10.10 5.19
CA VAL A 70 3.09 11.07 5.90
C VAL A 70 2.11 11.72 4.93
N GLN A 71 1.29 12.64 5.43
CA GLN A 71 0.33 13.36 4.59
C GLN A 71 1.00 13.90 3.33
N GLY A 72 0.37 13.66 2.19
CA GLY A 72 0.88 14.08 0.89
C GLY A 72 1.69 13.01 0.16
N THR A 73 2.03 11.92 0.81
CA THR A 73 2.78 10.82 0.19
C THR A 73 1.85 9.90 -0.58
N ARG A 74 2.27 9.54 -1.79
CA ARG A 74 1.67 8.43 -2.55
C ARG A 74 2.69 7.31 -2.62
N PHE A 75 2.26 6.07 -2.39
CA PHE A 75 3.11 4.91 -2.67
C PHE A 75 2.32 3.84 -3.40
N ASP A 76 3.02 3.13 -4.29
CA ASP A 76 2.44 2.09 -5.11
C ASP A 76 3.11 0.76 -4.77
N ILE A 77 2.31 -0.23 -4.42
CA ILE A 77 2.79 -1.58 -4.18
C ILE A 77 2.15 -2.47 -5.25
N PRO A 78 2.95 -2.95 -6.22
CA PRO A 78 2.39 -3.81 -7.27
C PRO A 78 1.87 -5.12 -6.70
N GLU A 79 0.98 -5.76 -7.44
CA GLU A 79 0.45 -7.07 -7.10
C GLU A 79 1.59 -8.06 -6.83
N ARG A 80 1.44 -8.87 -5.78
CA ARG A 80 2.36 -9.97 -5.44
C ARG A 80 3.77 -9.49 -5.11
N THR A 81 3.88 -8.31 -4.50
CA THR A 81 5.16 -7.72 -4.11
C THR A 81 5.32 -7.77 -2.60
N LEU A 82 6.41 -8.38 -2.15
CA LEU A 82 6.71 -8.52 -0.72
C LEU A 82 7.02 -7.17 -0.09
N HIS A 83 6.47 -6.94 1.11
CA HIS A 83 6.75 -5.76 1.92
C HIS A 83 6.54 -6.09 3.40
N ILE A 84 7.10 -5.24 4.28
CA ILE A 84 7.00 -5.41 5.73
C ILE A 84 6.40 -4.14 6.30
N GLU A 85 5.30 -4.26 7.05
CA GLU A 85 4.70 -3.11 7.72
C GLU A 85 5.29 -2.96 9.11
N GLU A 86 5.75 -1.75 9.41
CA GLU A 86 6.28 -1.43 10.74
C GLU A 86 5.17 -0.97 11.69
N GLU A 87 5.49 -0.89 12.96
CA GLU A 87 4.56 -0.37 13.96
C GLU A 87 4.13 1.06 13.62
N HIS A 88 2.84 1.39 13.83
CA HIS A 88 2.34 2.74 13.66
C HIS A 88 1.24 3.06 14.68
N HIS A 89 0.99 4.34 14.87
CA HIS A 89 0.02 4.83 15.84
C HIS A 89 -1.32 5.23 15.20
N GLY A 90 -1.57 4.78 13.99
CA GLY A 90 -2.78 5.06 13.23
C GLY A 90 -2.51 6.07 12.12
N TYR A 91 -3.23 5.91 11.02
CA TYR A 91 -3.15 6.84 9.90
C TYR A 91 -4.41 6.70 9.06
N THR A 92 -4.66 7.70 8.22
CA THR A 92 -5.78 7.65 7.28
C THR A 92 -5.25 7.78 5.86
N GLY A 93 -6.00 7.27 4.91
CA GLY A 93 -5.59 7.34 3.53
C GLY A 93 -6.72 7.08 2.55
N ILE A 94 -6.33 7.11 1.28
CA ILE A 94 -7.20 6.73 0.17
C ILE A 94 -6.48 5.61 -0.56
N ALA A 95 -7.17 4.49 -0.75
CA ALA A 95 -6.60 3.33 -1.40
C ALA A 95 -7.23 3.12 -2.77
N GLY A 96 -6.40 2.97 -3.79
CA GLY A 96 -6.82 2.48 -5.09
C GLY A 96 -6.39 1.04 -5.23
N MET A 97 -7.36 0.15 -5.47
CA MET A 97 -7.12 -1.27 -5.64
C MET A 97 -7.29 -1.66 -7.09
N SER A 98 -6.39 -2.51 -7.62
CA SER A 98 -6.45 -2.93 -9.02
C SER A 98 -7.63 -3.87 -9.30
N LYS A 99 -8.22 -4.46 -8.25
CA LYS A 99 -9.36 -5.37 -8.37
C LYS A 99 -10.53 -4.83 -7.57
N LYS A 100 -11.73 -4.88 -8.13
CA LYS A 100 -12.94 -4.42 -7.46
C LYS A 100 -13.24 -5.31 -6.24
N GLU A 101 -13.08 -6.61 -6.41
CA GLU A 101 -13.22 -7.59 -5.33
C GLU A 101 -11.83 -8.08 -4.95
N VAL A 102 -11.37 -7.68 -3.77
CA VAL A 102 -10.02 -8.03 -3.31
C VAL A 102 -10.01 -9.48 -2.85
N PRO A 103 -9.10 -10.31 -3.43
CA PRO A 103 -9.01 -11.71 -3.02
C PRO A 103 -8.67 -11.87 -1.54
N GLN A 104 -9.24 -12.92 -0.93
CA GLN A 104 -9.00 -13.23 0.47
C GLN A 104 -8.25 -14.56 0.59
N PRO A 105 -7.40 -14.72 1.59
CA PRO A 105 -7.04 -13.73 2.61
C PRO A 105 -6.23 -12.59 2.01
N PHE A 106 -6.41 -11.38 2.57
CA PHE A 106 -5.73 -10.18 2.06
C PHE A 106 -4.22 -10.25 2.27
N VAL A 107 -3.78 -10.65 3.46
CA VAL A 107 -2.37 -10.82 3.79
C VAL A 107 -1.95 -12.25 3.46
N ARG A 108 -0.97 -12.39 2.57
CA ARG A 108 -0.50 -13.70 2.10
C ARG A 108 0.97 -13.93 2.52
N PRO A 109 1.32 -15.13 2.96
CA PRO A 109 2.69 -15.41 3.39
C PRO A 109 3.64 -15.60 2.21
N PRO A 110 4.95 -15.32 2.38
CA PRO A 110 5.93 -15.48 1.31
C PRO A 110 5.95 -16.89 0.69
N SER A 111 5.70 -17.91 1.49
CA SER A 111 5.72 -19.29 1.01
C SER A 111 4.69 -19.55 -0.10
N GLU A 112 3.55 -18.85 -0.05
CA GLU A 112 2.52 -19.01 -1.10
C GLU A 112 2.93 -18.33 -2.40
N LEU A 113 3.74 -17.28 -2.31
CA LEU A 113 4.23 -16.62 -3.51
C LEU A 113 5.20 -17.54 -4.27
N GLU A 114 6.05 -18.27 -3.56
CA GLU A 114 6.98 -19.22 -4.15
C GLU A 114 6.22 -20.37 -4.83
N THR A 115 5.17 -20.87 -4.23
CA THR A 115 4.41 -21.98 -4.81
C THR A 115 3.66 -21.59 -6.07
N THR A 116 3.30 -20.32 -6.23
CA THR A 116 2.58 -19.86 -7.41
C THR A 116 3.49 -19.61 -8.60
N THR A 117 4.80 -19.51 -8.39
CA THR A 117 5.77 -19.28 -9.46
C THR A 117 6.40 -20.57 -9.98
N GLY A 118 6.22 -21.64 -9.25
CA GLY A 118 6.73 -22.95 -9.62
C GLY A 118 5.81 -23.66 -10.58
#